data_3953bc8ed126ff38fbb7b3e2e61c426e
#
_entry.id   3953bc8ed126ff38fbb7b3e2e61c426e
#
_cell.length_a   1.000
_cell.length_b   1.000
_cell.length_c   1.000
_cell.angle_alpha   90.00
_cell.angle_beta   90.00
_cell.angle_gamma   90.00
#
_symmetry.space_group_name_H-M   'P 1'
#
loop_
_entity.id
_entity.type
_entity.pdbx_description
1 polymer ?
#
loop_
_entity_poly.entity_id
_entity_poly.type
_entity_poly.pdbx_seq_one_letter_code
_entity_poly.pdbx_strand_id
1 'polypeptide(L)'
;MSAQHVLIVEDSLVYRRLLSRMLTQWGYIVSEAENGVAALAILENQPVSLVISDWEMPEMNGLMLCREVRRRQFGHYVYLILLTAREDPGDLTQGFAAGADDFLSKPVEQSELRARLHAGARILSLEADLAARNTRLSEALRQIEQDLELAARIQQSVLPAHQLCYQGFFSDWIFLPSAWVSGDIFNVFPLGEHLGFYCVDV
;
A
#
# COMPACT_ATOMS: atom_id res chain seq x y z
N MET A 1 -3.73 23.56 -1.22
CA MET A 1 -2.69 22.52 -1.19
C MET A 1 -2.15 22.51 0.23
N SER A 2 -2.21 21.40 0.94
CA SER A 2 -1.57 21.28 2.26
C SER A 2 -0.05 21.43 2.09
N ALA A 3 0.59 22.18 3.00
CA ALA A 3 2.04 22.34 2.98
C ALA A 3 2.69 20.95 3.12
N GLN A 4 3.59 20.60 2.19
CA GLN A 4 4.24 19.29 2.18
C GLN A 4 5.34 19.26 3.25
N HIS A 5 5.43 18.17 4.00
CA HIS A 5 6.39 18.01 5.08
C HIS A 5 7.68 17.36 4.57
N VAL A 6 8.83 17.98 4.87
CA VAL A 6 10.18 17.52 4.49
C VAL A 6 11.03 17.34 5.74
N LEU A 7 11.73 16.23 5.83
CA LEU A 7 12.76 15.98 6.85
C LEU A 7 14.14 16.21 6.24
N ILE A 8 14.93 17.08 6.87
CA ILE A 8 16.35 17.29 6.57
C ILE A 8 17.17 16.49 7.57
N VAL A 9 18.10 15.70 7.06
CA VAL A 9 19.04 14.90 7.87
C VAL A 9 20.46 15.30 7.46
N GLU A 10 21.12 16.05 8.33
CA GLU A 10 22.43 16.68 8.03
C GLU A 10 23.14 16.95 9.37
N ASP A 11 24.37 16.52 9.53
CA ASP A 11 25.14 16.72 10.76
C ASP A 11 25.68 18.14 10.92
N SER A 12 26.01 18.80 9.80
CA SER A 12 26.43 20.19 9.79
C SER A 12 25.27 21.14 10.12
N LEU A 13 25.32 21.75 11.30
CA LEU A 13 24.30 22.73 11.72
C LEU A 13 24.14 23.88 10.70
N VAL A 14 25.25 24.34 10.13
CA VAL A 14 25.23 25.45 9.16
C VAL A 14 24.49 25.04 7.89
N TYR A 15 24.83 23.88 7.34
CA TYR A 15 24.21 23.39 6.11
C TYR A 15 22.75 23.01 6.32
N ARG A 16 22.42 22.37 7.45
CA ARG A 16 21.06 22.06 7.87
C ARG A 16 20.18 23.31 7.95
N ARG A 17 20.68 24.39 8.57
CA ARG A 17 19.98 25.69 8.64
C ARG A 17 19.80 26.36 7.28
N LEU A 18 20.78 26.24 6.38
CA LEU A 18 20.68 26.75 5.03
C LEU A 18 19.55 26.07 4.26
N LEU A 19 19.50 24.73 4.28
CA LEU A 19 18.45 23.94 3.63
C LEU A 19 17.08 24.23 4.25
N SER A 20 17.00 24.26 5.58
CA SER A 20 15.76 24.54 6.31
C SER A 20 15.16 25.88 5.92
N ARG A 21 16.00 26.94 5.89
CA ARG A 21 15.56 28.28 5.47
C ARG A 21 15.04 28.28 4.02
N MET A 22 15.76 27.64 3.12
CA MET A 22 15.39 27.56 1.70
C MET A 22 14.06 26.83 1.50
N LEU A 23 13.88 25.67 2.13
CA LEU A 23 12.65 24.87 2.03
C LEU A 23 11.44 25.59 2.66
N THR A 24 11.66 26.25 3.79
CA THR A 24 10.60 27.06 4.45
C THR A 24 10.16 28.25 3.56
N GLN A 25 11.09 28.88 2.87
CA GLN A 25 10.76 29.93 1.89
C GLN A 25 9.95 29.41 0.70
N TRP A 26 10.09 28.13 0.36
CA TRP A 26 9.29 27.48 -0.68
C TRP A 26 7.96 26.95 -0.19
N GLY A 27 7.66 27.14 1.11
CA GLY A 27 6.37 26.75 1.69
C GLY A 27 6.30 25.35 2.23
N TYR A 28 7.43 24.65 2.40
CA TYR A 28 7.49 23.34 3.05
C TYR A 28 7.44 23.49 4.58
N ILE A 29 6.84 22.48 5.24
CA ILE A 29 7.02 22.27 6.67
C ILE A 29 8.30 21.46 6.85
N VAL A 30 9.23 21.92 7.68
CA VAL A 30 10.54 21.29 7.80
C VAL A 30 10.74 20.72 9.20
N SER A 31 11.10 19.43 9.26
CA SER A 31 11.73 18.79 10.42
C SER A 31 13.22 18.63 10.20
N GLU A 32 14.01 18.65 11.27
CA GLU A 32 15.46 18.57 11.21
C GLU A 32 15.97 17.42 12.09
N ALA A 33 16.94 16.66 11.58
CA ALA A 33 17.67 15.62 12.30
C ALA A 33 19.19 15.80 12.05
N GLU A 34 20.00 15.43 13.01
CA GLU A 34 21.46 15.55 12.93
C GLU A 34 22.15 14.26 12.45
N ASN A 35 21.43 13.14 12.43
CA ASN A 35 21.89 11.82 11.97
C ASN A 35 20.72 10.92 11.60
N GLY A 36 21.01 9.75 11.05
CA GLY A 36 20.00 8.79 10.64
C GLY A 36 19.17 8.21 11.78
N VAL A 37 19.71 8.12 13.01
CA VAL A 37 18.99 7.60 14.18
C VAL A 37 17.90 8.58 14.59
N ALA A 38 18.23 9.86 14.71
CA ALA A 38 17.26 10.91 15.00
C ALA A 38 16.19 11.02 13.87
N ALA A 39 16.61 10.85 12.61
CA ALA A 39 15.70 10.85 11.48
C ALA A 39 14.66 9.71 11.56
N LEU A 40 15.06 8.50 11.89
CA LEU A 40 14.15 7.37 12.07
C LEU A 40 13.12 7.62 13.17
N ALA A 41 13.56 8.19 14.30
CA ALA A 41 12.66 8.53 15.41
C ALA A 41 11.59 9.56 14.98
N ILE A 42 11.93 10.51 14.10
CA ILE A 42 10.98 11.47 13.54
C ILE A 42 10.01 10.77 12.59
N LEU A 43 10.51 9.92 11.67
CA LEU A 43 9.69 9.18 10.71
C LEU A 43 8.69 8.22 11.37
N GLU A 44 9.02 7.66 12.54
CA GLU A 44 8.12 6.81 13.32
C GLU A 44 6.98 7.59 13.99
N ASN A 45 7.20 8.85 14.32
CA ASN A 45 6.25 9.66 15.07
C ASN A 45 5.50 10.71 14.24
N GLN A 46 5.94 10.97 13.02
CA GLN A 46 5.37 12.00 12.14
C GLN A 46 5.19 11.47 10.72
N PRO A 47 4.10 11.84 10.04
CA PRO A 47 3.84 11.40 8.66
C PRO A 47 4.66 12.20 7.65
N VAL A 48 6.00 12.04 7.70
CA VAL A 48 6.92 12.69 6.76
C VAL A 48 7.22 11.74 5.61
N SER A 49 6.90 12.15 4.39
CA SER A 49 7.08 11.33 3.19
C SER A 49 8.24 11.79 2.30
N LEU A 50 8.87 12.91 2.60
CA LEU A 50 9.96 13.47 1.79
C LEU A 50 11.17 13.72 2.68
N VAL A 51 12.30 13.09 2.38
CA VAL A 51 13.53 13.14 3.16
C VAL A 51 14.69 13.60 2.28
N ILE A 52 15.46 14.54 2.78
CA ILE A 52 16.74 14.97 2.20
C ILE A 52 17.79 14.62 3.22
N SER A 53 18.68 13.70 2.90
CA SER A 53 19.71 13.21 3.83
C SER A 53 21.10 13.43 3.26
N ASP A 54 22.03 13.90 4.10
CA ASP A 54 23.43 13.77 3.78
C ASP A 54 23.84 12.31 3.69
N TRP A 55 24.84 12.05 2.88
CA TRP A 55 25.45 10.72 2.74
C TRP A 55 26.30 10.36 3.96
N GLU A 56 27.18 11.26 4.37
CA GLU A 56 28.14 11.04 5.48
C GLU A 56 27.67 11.73 6.76
N MET A 57 27.29 10.94 7.72
CA MET A 57 26.87 11.42 9.03
C MET A 57 27.34 10.44 10.13
N PRO A 58 27.56 10.93 11.36
CA PRO A 58 27.90 10.06 12.51
C PRO A 58 26.75 9.11 12.85
N GLU A 59 27.05 8.04 13.57
CA GLU A 59 26.14 7.01 14.08
C GLU A 59 25.44 6.22 12.96
N MET A 60 24.60 6.85 12.16
CA MET A 60 23.89 6.25 11.05
C MET A 60 24.00 7.20 9.83
N ASN A 61 24.74 6.78 8.82
CA ASN A 61 24.89 7.52 7.58
C ASN A 61 23.66 7.41 6.66
N GLY A 62 23.63 8.20 5.58
CA GLY A 62 22.49 8.25 4.66
C GLY A 62 22.16 6.93 3.98
N LEU A 63 23.17 6.09 3.65
CA LEU A 63 22.94 4.75 3.08
C LEU A 63 22.28 3.79 4.08
N MET A 64 22.73 3.85 5.33
CA MET A 64 22.12 3.03 6.39
C MET A 64 20.69 3.49 6.65
N LEU A 65 20.45 4.80 6.66
CA LEU A 65 19.10 5.36 6.77
C LEU A 65 18.19 4.89 5.63
N CYS A 66 18.64 4.94 4.38
CA CYS A 66 17.88 4.41 3.24
C CYS A 66 17.46 2.95 3.44
N ARG A 67 18.43 2.08 3.79
CA ARG A 67 18.15 0.65 4.04
C ARG A 67 17.13 0.45 5.15
N GLU A 68 17.27 1.18 6.27
CA GLU A 68 16.34 1.09 7.40
C GLU A 68 14.95 1.59 7.03
N VAL A 69 14.84 2.66 6.26
CA VAL A 69 13.53 3.16 5.77
C VAL A 69 12.87 2.14 4.85
N ARG A 70 13.61 1.50 3.95
CA ARG A 70 13.05 0.45 3.06
C ARG A 70 12.68 -0.83 3.81
N ARG A 71 13.41 -1.18 4.86
CA ARG A 71 13.12 -2.36 5.70
C ARG A 71 11.88 -2.17 6.57
N ARG A 72 11.63 -0.96 7.01
CA ARG A 72 10.49 -0.61 7.86
C ARG A 72 9.25 -0.33 7.02
N GLN A 73 8.09 -0.71 7.51
CA GLN A 73 6.80 -0.41 6.86
C GLN A 73 6.17 0.81 7.56
N PHE A 74 6.32 1.99 6.96
CA PHE A 74 5.76 3.24 7.51
C PHE A 74 4.29 3.49 7.13
N GLY A 75 3.60 2.55 6.49
CA GLY A 75 2.22 2.76 6.04
C GLY A 75 2.06 3.76 4.87
N HIS A 76 3.15 4.41 4.46
CA HIS A 76 3.23 5.30 3.31
C HIS A 76 4.63 5.25 2.71
N TYR A 77 4.75 5.65 1.44
CA TYR A 77 6.04 5.72 0.77
C TYR A 77 6.85 6.91 1.29
N VAL A 78 8.15 6.71 1.54
CA VAL A 78 9.11 7.75 1.92
C VAL A 78 10.08 7.97 0.76
N TYR A 79 10.00 9.12 0.12
CA TYR A 79 10.90 9.51 -0.96
C TYR A 79 12.20 10.09 -0.39
N LEU A 80 13.32 9.46 -0.71
CA LEU A 80 14.65 9.76 -0.17
C LEU A 80 15.56 10.37 -1.22
N ILE A 81 16.02 11.59 -0.97
CA ILE A 81 17.05 12.27 -1.75
C ILE A 81 18.35 12.25 -0.94
N LEU A 82 19.43 11.68 -1.49
CA LEU A 82 20.75 11.72 -0.87
C LEU A 82 21.56 12.89 -1.39
N LEU A 83 22.17 13.64 -0.47
CA LEU A 83 23.14 14.67 -0.78
C LEU A 83 24.55 14.07 -0.70
N THR A 84 25.35 14.22 -1.73
CA THR A 84 26.69 13.66 -1.78
C THR A 84 27.72 14.67 -2.27
N ALA A 85 28.91 14.65 -1.67
CA ALA A 85 30.08 15.34 -2.22
C ALA A 85 30.86 14.46 -3.22
N ARG A 86 30.40 13.22 -3.45
CA ARG A 86 31.06 12.21 -4.27
C ARG A 86 30.44 12.18 -5.67
N GLU A 87 31.28 12.22 -6.69
CA GLU A 87 30.87 12.15 -8.09
C GLU A 87 31.18 10.78 -8.73
N ASP A 88 31.65 9.81 -7.94
CA ASP A 88 32.01 8.49 -8.45
C ASP A 88 30.74 7.70 -8.86
N PRO A 89 30.67 7.19 -10.09
CA PRO A 89 29.56 6.37 -10.54
C PRO A 89 29.30 5.13 -9.65
N GLY A 90 30.33 4.61 -8.97
CA GLY A 90 30.23 3.50 -8.03
C GLY A 90 29.41 3.88 -6.78
N ASP A 91 29.55 5.09 -6.28
CA ASP A 91 28.82 5.57 -5.12
C ASP A 91 27.33 5.74 -5.43
N LEU A 92 26.99 6.30 -6.59
CA LEU A 92 25.58 6.41 -7.04
C LEU A 92 24.90 5.04 -7.12
N THR A 93 25.60 4.03 -7.66
CA THR A 93 25.08 2.66 -7.74
C THR A 93 24.81 2.08 -6.36
N GLN A 94 25.70 2.31 -5.38
CA GLN A 94 25.49 1.87 -3.99
C GLN A 94 24.29 2.54 -3.33
N GLY A 95 24.08 3.82 -3.60
CA GLY A 95 22.96 4.55 -3.04
C GLY A 95 21.62 4.09 -3.58
N PHE A 96 21.48 3.89 -4.89
CA PHE A 96 20.27 3.28 -5.47
C PHE A 96 20.03 1.88 -4.95
N ALA A 97 21.09 1.05 -4.83
CA ALA A 97 20.99 -0.28 -4.23
C ALA A 97 20.61 -0.25 -2.74
N ALA A 98 20.91 0.84 -2.03
CA ALA A 98 20.46 1.07 -0.67
C ALA A 98 19.00 1.53 -0.57
N GLY A 99 18.38 1.92 -1.69
CA GLY A 99 16.98 2.35 -1.77
C GLY A 99 16.77 3.86 -1.78
N ALA A 100 17.77 4.66 -2.12
CA ALA A 100 17.57 6.07 -2.41
C ALA A 100 16.77 6.23 -3.72
N ASP A 101 15.92 7.24 -3.77
CA ASP A 101 15.11 7.54 -4.96
C ASP A 101 15.81 8.53 -5.87
N ASP A 102 16.64 9.39 -5.30
CA ASP A 102 17.34 10.43 -6.04
C ASP A 102 18.63 10.91 -5.34
N PHE A 103 19.46 11.65 -6.07
CA PHE A 103 20.73 12.18 -5.61
C PHE A 103 20.92 13.63 -6.02
N LEU A 104 21.66 14.38 -5.19
CA LEU A 104 22.11 15.73 -5.48
C LEU A 104 23.56 15.90 -5.03
N SER A 105 24.39 16.49 -5.89
CA SER A 105 25.76 16.83 -5.55
C SER A 105 25.83 18.06 -4.66
N LYS A 106 26.72 18.06 -3.68
CA LYS A 106 27.09 19.25 -2.89
C LYS A 106 28.18 20.04 -3.63
N PRO A 107 28.07 21.37 -3.72
CA PRO A 107 27.05 22.24 -3.14
C PRO A 107 25.73 22.17 -3.89
N VAL A 108 24.61 22.06 -3.15
CA VAL A 108 23.28 21.88 -3.72
C VAL A 108 22.84 23.16 -4.43
N GLU A 109 22.54 23.04 -5.73
CA GLU A 109 21.96 24.11 -6.51
C GLU A 109 20.45 24.20 -6.27
N GLN A 110 19.95 25.43 -6.01
CA GLN A 110 18.55 25.63 -5.62
C GLN A 110 17.55 25.18 -6.68
N SER A 111 17.85 25.41 -7.96
CA SER A 111 16.97 25.02 -9.07
C SER A 111 16.89 23.51 -9.19
N GLU A 112 18.00 22.80 -9.00
CA GLU A 112 18.07 21.35 -9.06
C GLU A 112 17.31 20.71 -7.88
N LEU A 113 17.57 21.17 -6.65
CA LEU A 113 16.83 20.70 -5.48
C LEU A 113 15.33 20.89 -5.66
N ARG A 114 14.90 22.04 -6.15
CA ARG A 114 13.49 22.32 -6.38
C ARG A 114 12.87 21.38 -7.42
N ALA A 115 13.59 21.08 -8.49
CA ALA A 115 13.14 20.15 -9.52
C ALA A 115 12.99 18.72 -8.96
N ARG A 116 13.95 18.25 -8.14
CA ARG A 116 13.91 16.93 -7.49
C ARG A 116 12.76 16.82 -6.49
N LEU A 117 12.55 17.86 -5.69
CA LEU A 117 11.42 17.89 -4.76
C LEU A 117 10.07 17.86 -5.49
N HIS A 118 9.92 18.55 -6.61
CA HIS A 118 8.70 18.47 -7.40
C HIS A 118 8.49 17.06 -8.01
N ALA A 119 9.57 16.41 -8.47
CA ALA A 119 9.52 15.05 -8.97
C ALA A 119 9.10 14.07 -7.84
N GLY A 120 9.73 14.19 -6.68
CA GLY A 120 9.38 13.40 -5.49
C GLY A 120 7.93 13.60 -5.04
N ALA A 121 7.46 14.85 -4.99
CA ALA A 121 6.08 15.17 -4.67
C ALA A 121 5.07 14.51 -5.62
N ARG A 122 5.39 14.47 -6.91
CA ARG A 122 4.57 13.78 -7.92
C ARG A 122 4.54 12.28 -7.70
N ILE A 123 5.68 11.67 -7.40
CA ILE A 123 5.77 10.21 -7.11
C ILE A 123 4.95 9.90 -5.87
N LEU A 124 5.10 10.66 -4.78
CA LEU A 124 4.32 10.49 -3.56
C LEU A 124 2.81 10.60 -3.79
N SER A 125 2.37 11.51 -4.65
CA SER A 125 0.97 11.61 -5.03
C SER A 125 0.48 10.37 -5.77
N LEU A 126 1.27 9.82 -6.71
CA LEU A 126 0.92 8.62 -7.45
C LEU A 126 0.88 7.38 -6.54
N GLU A 127 1.82 7.25 -5.61
CA GLU A 127 1.85 6.17 -4.62
C GLU A 127 0.62 6.22 -3.69
N ALA A 128 0.26 7.41 -3.22
CA ALA A 128 -0.94 7.60 -2.39
C ALA A 128 -2.23 7.24 -3.16
N ASP A 129 -2.34 7.66 -4.42
CA ASP A 129 -3.47 7.33 -5.28
C ASP A 129 -3.56 5.82 -5.54
N LEU A 130 -2.42 5.16 -5.78
CA LEU A 130 -2.35 3.72 -5.98
C LEU A 130 -2.78 2.96 -4.72
N ALA A 131 -2.25 3.35 -3.56
CA ALA A 131 -2.64 2.76 -2.26
C ALA A 131 -4.14 2.90 -2.01
N ALA A 132 -4.71 4.08 -2.26
CA ALA A 132 -6.15 4.32 -2.10
C ALA A 132 -7.01 3.46 -3.05
N ARG A 133 -6.57 3.28 -4.31
CA ARG A 133 -7.25 2.40 -5.28
C ARG A 133 -7.19 0.94 -4.87
N ASN A 134 -6.03 0.46 -4.39
CA ASN A 134 -5.87 -0.91 -3.91
C ASN A 134 -6.77 -1.20 -2.71
N THR A 135 -6.87 -0.27 -1.76
CA THR A 135 -7.77 -0.40 -0.62
C THR A 135 -9.24 -0.53 -1.07
N ARG A 136 -9.70 0.38 -1.95
CA ARG A 136 -11.07 0.33 -2.48
C ARG A 136 -11.36 -0.96 -3.25
N LEU A 137 -10.39 -1.45 -4.04
CA LEU A 137 -10.54 -2.70 -4.77
C LEU A 137 -10.68 -3.90 -3.82
N SER A 138 -9.83 -3.96 -2.78
CA SER A 138 -9.88 -5.01 -1.76
C SER A 138 -11.22 -5.00 -1.00
N GLU A 139 -11.71 -3.81 -0.66
CA GLU A 139 -13.03 -3.66 -0.01
C GLU A 139 -14.17 -4.14 -0.91
N ALA A 140 -14.14 -3.76 -2.21
CA ALA A 140 -15.15 -4.18 -3.18
C ALA A 140 -15.15 -5.70 -3.40
N LEU A 141 -13.96 -6.31 -3.52
CA LEU A 141 -13.83 -7.76 -3.65
C LEU A 141 -14.38 -8.48 -2.43
N ARG A 142 -14.05 -8.02 -1.22
CA ARG A 142 -14.58 -8.60 0.02
C ARG A 142 -16.11 -8.51 0.09
N GLN A 143 -16.70 -7.40 -0.37
CA GLN A 143 -18.16 -7.27 -0.42
C GLN A 143 -18.79 -8.26 -1.39
N ILE A 144 -18.23 -8.42 -2.58
CA ILE A 144 -18.69 -9.39 -3.58
C ILE A 144 -18.62 -10.83 -3.01
N GLU A 145 -17.53 -11.18 -2.35
CA GLU A 145 -17.39 -12.51 -1.72
C GLU A 145 -18.48 -12.75 -0.66
N GLN A 146 -18.77 -11.77 0.19
CA GLN A 146 -19.83 -11.86 1.20
C GLN A 146 -21.22 -12.01 0.56
N ASP A 147 -21.50 -11.26 -0.50
CA ASP A 147 -22.78 -11.34 -1.21
C ASP A 147 -22.96 -12.71 -1.89
N LEU A 148 -21.88 -13.26 -2.47
CA LEU A 148 -21.89 -14.60 -3.07
C LEU A 148 -22.07 -15.70 -2.02
N GLU A 149 -21.42 -15.60 -0.85
CA GLU A 149 -21.64 -16.53 0.26
C GLU A 149 -23.10 -16.50 0.74
N LEU A 150 -23.70 -15.31 0.84
CA LEU A 150 -25.11 -15.17 1.22
C LEU A 150 -26.02 -15.81 0.16
N ALA A 151 -25.77 -15.53 -1.12
CA ALA A 151 -26.52 -16.14 -2.23
C ALA A 151 -26.42 -17.66 -2.22
N ALA A 152 -25.24 -18.23 -1.96
CA ALA A 152 -25.02 -19.67 -1.82
C ALA A 152 -25.84 -20.26 -0.69
N ARG A 153 -25.91 -19.62 0.48
CA ARG A 153 -26.75 -20.05 1.62
C ARG A 153 -28.22 -20.01 1.29
N ILE A 154 -28.69 -18.96 0.62
CA ILE A 154 -30.09 -18.86 0.18
C ILE A 154 -30.40 -20.00 -0.80
N GLN A 155 -29.56 -20.23 -1.81
CA GLN A 155 -29.75 -21.31 -2.76
C GLN A 155 -29.81 -22.68 -2.08
N GLN A 156 -28.89 -22.95 -1.14
CA GLN A 156 -28.95 -24.20 -0.35
C GLN A 156 -30.21 -24.34 0.48
N SER A 157 -30.77 -23.23 0.97
CA SER A 157 -31.99 -23.27 1.81
C SER A 157 -33.27 -23.63 1.04
N VAL A 158 -33.26 -23.47 -0.29
CA VAL A 158 -34.41 -23.80 -1.16
C VAL A 158 -34.29 -25.19 -1.80
N LEU A 159 -33.19 -25.90 -1.60
CA LEU A 159 -33.04 -27.29 -2.03
C LEU A 159 -33.91 -28.23 -1.14
N PRO A 160 -34.34 -29.37 -1.67
CA PRO A 160 -35.14 -30.33 -0.89
C PRO A 160 -34.36 -30.88 0.31
N ALA A 161 -35.08 -31.40 1.30
CA ALA A 161 -34.45 -32.10 2.40
C ALA A 161 -33.65 -33.32 1.90
N HIS A 162 -32.49 -33.58 2.50
CA HIS A 162 -31.77 -34.83 2.26
C HIS A 162 -32.58 -36.04 2.74
N GLN A 163 -32.43 -37.17 2.06
CA GLN A 163 -33.03 -38.44 2.43
C GLN A 163 -34.57 -38.36 2.59
N LEU A 164 -35.23 -37.77 1.59
CA LEU A 164 -36.66 -37.73 1.54
C LEU A 164 -37.21 -39.17 1.36
N CYS A 165 -38.02 -39.63 2.30
CA CYS A 165 -38.74 -40.90 2.21
C CYS A 165 -40.25 -40.63 2.19
N TYR A 166 -40.92 -41.03 1.10
CA TYR A 166 -42.34 -40.81 0.92
C TYR A 166 -43.01 -42.01 0.22
N GLN A 167 -43.97 -42.65 0.87
CA GLN A 167 -44.72 -43.78 0.33
C GLN A 167 -43.88 -44.92 -0.31
N GLY A 168 -42.73 -45.23 0.28
CA GLY A 168 -41.79 -46.25 -0.21
C GLY A 168 -40.78 -45.75 -1.28
N PHE A 169 -40.88 -44.50 -1.68
CA PHE A 169 -39.83 -43.85 -2.47
C PHE A 169 -38.78 -43.27 -1.54
N PHE A 170 -37.52 -43.49 -1.91
CA PHE A 170 -36.36 -42.86 -1.27
C PHE A 170 -35.63 -41.96 -2.27
N SER A 171 -35.42 -40.72 -1.89
CA SER A 171 -34.66 -39.74 -2.70
C SER A 171 -33.53 -39.12 -1.89
N ASP A 172 -32.37 -39.10 -2.47
CA ASP A 172 -31.22 -38.36 -1.96
C ASP A 172 -30.51 -37.64 -3.15
N TRP A 173 -29.71 -36.62 -2.88
CA TRP A 173 -29.17 -35.82 -3.92
C TRP A 173 -27.76 -35.30 -3.55
N ILE A 174 -26.98 -34.91 -4.56
CA ILE A 174 -25.70 -34.23 -4.45
C ILE A 174 -25.80 -32.95 -5.24
N PHE A 175 -25.43 -31.85 -4.61
CA PHE A 175 -25.41 -30.54 -5.22
C PHE A 175 -23.97 -29.98 -5.14
N LEU A 176 -23.33 -29.82 -6.29
CA LEU A 176 -21.93 -29.37 -6.43
C LEU A 176 -21.89 -28.13 -7.33
N PRO A 177 -21.99 -26.93 -6.76
CA PRO A 177 -21.87 -25.73 -7.55
C PRO A 177 -20.46 -25.60 -8.16
N SER A 178 -20.36 -25.08 -9.38
CA SER A 178 -19.07 -24.88 -10.08
C SER A 178 -18.23 -23.76 -9.46
N ALA A 179 -18.89 -22.83 -8.75
CA ALA A 179 -18.29 -21.74 -8.01
C ALA A 179 -19.04 -21.54 -6.68
N TRP A 180 -19.42 -20.32 -6.32
CA TRP A 180 -20.18 -20.01 -5.10
C TRP A 180 -21.67 -20.43 -5.21
N VAL A 181 -22.27 -20.17 -6.36
CA VAL A 181 -23.67 -20.49 -6.68
C VAL A 181 -23.75 -21.32 -7.95
N SER A 182 -24.80 -22.12 -8.08
CA SER A 182 -25.11 -22.85 -9.30
C SER A 182 -26.16 -22.12 -10.12
N GLY A 183 -26.08 -22.21 -11.46
CA GLY A 183 -27.17 -21.80 -12.36
C GLY A 183 -28.39 -22.70 -12.21
N ASP A 184 -28.20 -23.97 -11.81
CA ASP A 184 -29.27 -24.95 -11.69
C ASP A 184 -29.87 -24.94 -10.30
N ILE A 185 -31.20 -25.15 -10.21
CA ILE A 185 -31.92 -25.38 -8.99
C ILE A 185 -32.91 -26.51 -9.22
N PHE A 186 -33.13 -27.35 -8.23
CA PHE A 186 -34.11 -28.43 -8.27
C PHE A 186 -34.85 -28.56 -6.95
N ASN A 187 -36.02 -29.17 -7.01
CA ASN A 187 -36.75 -29.55 -5.81
C ASN A 187 -37.53 -30.85 -6.03
N VAL A 188 -37.80 -31.54 -4.91
CA VAL A 188 -38.61 -32.76 -4.85
C VAL A 188 -39.65 -32.57 -3.75
N PHE A 189 -40.93 -32.78 -4.07
CA PHE A 189 -42.03 -32.49 -3.15
C PHE A 189 -43.18 -33.51 -3.28
N PRO A 190 -43.90 -33.81 -2.19
CA PRO A 190 -45.09 -34.64 -2.21
C PRO A 190 -46.23 -33.99 -2.98
N LEU A 191 -46.94 -34.78 -3.82
CA LEU A 191 -48.11 -34.36 -4.58
C LEU A 191 -49.19 -35.43 -4.51
N GLY A 192 -49.98 -35.47 -3.43
CA GLY A 192 -50.95 -36.50 -3.17
C GLY A 192 -50.31 -37.89 -3.01
N GLU A 193 -50.66 -38.87 -3.88
CA GLU A 193 -50.02 -40.19 -3.92
C GLU A 193 -48.76 -40.25 -4.76
N HIS A 194 -48.30 -39.10 -5.32
CA HIS A 194 -47.17 -39.00 -6.22
C HIS A 194 -46.06 -38.12 -5.63
N LEU A 195 -44.85 -38.21 -6.20
CA LEU A 195 -43.76 -37.29 -6.00
C LEU A 195 -43.61 -36.42 -7.26
N GLY A 196 -43.67 -35.11 -7.07
CA GLY A 196 -43.28 -34.14 -8.09
C GLY A 196 -41.82 -33.76 -7.97
N PHE A 197 -41.13 -33.50 -9.10
CA PHE A 197 -39.82 -32.87 -9.10
C PHE A 197 -39.72 -31.87 -10.24
N TYR A 198 -38.88 -30.88 -10.05
CA TYR A 198 -38.48 -29.98 -11.12
C TYR A 198 -36.94 -29.70 -11.06
N CYS A 199 -36.37 -29.42 -12.21
CA CYS A 199 -35.04 -28.86 -12.33
C CYS A 199 -35.15 -27.67 -13.28
N VAL A 200 -34.58 -26.56 -12.88
CA VAL A 200 -34.57 -25.30 -13.63
C VAL A 200 -33.12 -24.91 -13.83
N ASP A 201 -32.77 -24.68 -15.07
CA ASP A 201 -31.52 -24.08 -15.52
C ASP A 201 -31.74 -22.56 -15.68
N VAL A 202 -30.90 -21.71 -15.05
CA VAL A 202 -31.05 -20.26 -15.02
C VAL A 202 -29.93 -19.58 -15.79
#